data_dbf7c0942208d346185ba06539cf6d0c
#
_entry.id   dbf7c0942208d346185ba06539cf6d0c
#
_cell.length_a   1.000
_cell.length_b   1.000
_cell.length_c   1.000
_cell.angle_alpha   90.00
_cell.angle_beta   90.00
_cell.angle_gamma   90.00
#
_symmetry.space_group_name_H-M   'P 1'
#
loop_
_entity.id
_entity.type
_entity.pdbx_description
1 polymer ?
#
loop_
_entity_poly.entity_id
_entity_poly.type
_entity_poly.pdbx_seq_one_letter_code
_entity_poly.pdbx_strand_id
1 'polypeptide(L)'
;NISSASALRPLTRIPVYSGAVAALSNFTQWLAVHFARAGIRVNAIAPGFFVTKQNEGLLYEEDGTPAARTARVLAATPMGRFGRPEELNGALMFLLNNQAAGFITGVVLPGAGGFGANSGV
;
A
#
# COMPACT_ATOMS: atom_id res chain seq x y z
N ASN A 1 -2.26 11.09 -0.03
CA ASN A 1 -1.27 10.52 -0.96
C ASN A 1 -1.46 9.01 -1.10
N ILE A 2 -1.00 8.47 -2.24
CA ILE A 2 -0.94 7.01 -2.47
C ILE A 2 0.53 6.63 -2.54
N SER A 3 0.98 5.91 -1.51
CA SER A 3 2.31 5.32 -1.43
C SER A 3 2.28 3.85 -1.90
N SER A 4 3.07 2.99 -1.31
CA SER A 4 3.09 1.54 -1.57
C SER A 4 3.63 0.78 -0.37
N ALA A 5 3.24 -0.48 -0.21
CA ALA A 5 3.88 -1.38 0.75
C ALA A 5 5.38 -1.53 0.50
N SER A 6 5.85 -1.31 -0.75
CA SER A 6 7.28 -1.31 -1.11
C SER A 6 8.08 -0.13 -0.54
N ALA A 7 7.41 0.91 -0.03
CA ALA A 7 8.07 1.95 0.76
C ALA A 7 8.56 1.44 2.13
N LEU A 8 7.86 0.46 2.69
CA LEU A 8 8.14 -0.14 4.00
C LEU A 8 9.06 -1.38 3.86
N ARG A 9 8.85 -2.16 2.80
CA ARG A 9 9.63 -3.36 2.44
C ARG A 9 10.00 -3.28 0.95
N PRO A 10 11.22 -2.85 0.61
CA PRO A 10 11.60 -2.63 -0.78
C PRO A 10 11.57 -3.93 -1.59
N LEU A 11 11.03 -3.85 -2.79
CA LEU A 11 11.01 -4.96 -3.73
C LEU A 11 12.36 -5.06 -4.45
N THR A 12 12.97 -6.25 -4.42
CA THR A 12 14.36 -6.48 -4.87
C THR A 12 14.61 -6.13 -6.34
N ARG A 13 13.59 -6.22 -7.21
CA ARG A 13 13.74 -6.00 -8.65
C ARG A 13 13.40 -4.60 -9.13
N ILE A 14 12.87 -3.74 -8.26
CA ILE A 14 12.44 -2.37 -8.62
C ILE A 14 12.88 -1.36 -7.56
N PRO A 15 14.21 -1.20 -7.35
CA PRO A 15 14.74 -0.36 -6.27
C PRO A 15 14.35 1.12 -6.45
N VAL A 16 14.33 1.63 -7.68
CA VAL A 16 13.96 3.02 -7.97
C VAL A 16 12.52 3.32 -7.58
N TYR A 17 11.59 2.42 -7.92
CA TYR A 17 10.19 2.57 -7.50
C TYR A 17 10.06 2.54 -5.97
N SER A 18 10.70 1.58 -5.31
CA SER A 18 10.67 1.48 -3.85
C SER A 18 11.23 2.73 -3.16
N GLY A 19 12.33 3.27 -3.69
CA GLY A 19 12.92 4.52 -3.21
C GLY A 19 11.98 5.73 -3.42
N ALA A 20 11.34 5.83 -4.59
CA ALA A 20 10.41 6.92 -4.89
C ALA A 20 9.19 6.92 -3.96
N VAL A 21 8.56 5.76 -3.71
CA VAL A 21 7.40 5.68 -2.80
C VAL A 21 7.80 5.82 -1.32
N ALA A 22 9.03 5.47 -0.95
CA ALA A 22 9.57 5.77 0.37
C ALA A 22 9.75 7.29 0.57
N ALA A 23 10.27 7.99 -0.44
CA ALA A 23 10.37 9.45 -0.44
C ALA A 23 8.98 10.09 -0.33
N LEU A 24 7.97 9.58 -1.06
CA LEU A 24 6.59 10.05 -0.95
C LEU A 24 6.00 9.84 0.45
N SER A 25 6.30 8.71 1.10
CA SER A 25 5.88 8.44 2.48
C SER A 25 6.49 9.43 3.46
N ASN A 26 7.79 9.70 3.35
CA ASN A 26 8.48 10.71 4.15
C ASN A 26 7.93 12.13 3.90
N PHE A 27 7.73 12.48 2.63
CA PHE A 27 7.16 13.77 2.25
C PHE A 27 5.73 13.96 2.75
N THR A 28 4.93 12.89 2.84
CA THR A 28 3.61 12.91 3.49
C THR A 28 3.69 13.36 4.94
N GLN A 29 4.68 12.86 5.69
CA GLN A 29 4.91 13.25 7.09
C GLN A 29 5.35 14.70 7.19
N TRP A 30 6.24 15.15 6.31
CA TRP A 30 6.66 16.55 6.26
C TRP A 30 5.48 17.49 5.98
N LEU A 31 4.64 17.16 4.98
CA LEU A 31 3.44 17.95 4.66
C LEU A 31 2.46 17.98 5.83
N ALA A 32 2.29 16.87 6.57
CA ALA A 32 1.41 16.80 7.72
C ALA A 32 1.82 17.80 8.82
N VAL A 33 3.12 17.90 9.11
CA VAL A 33 3.67 18.85 10.07
C VAL A 33 3.54 20.28 9.54
N HIS A 34 3.90 20.51 8.28
CA HIS A 34 3.89 21.82 7.66
C HIS A 34 2.50 22.46 7.66
N PHE A 35 1.47 21.68 7.34
CA PHE A 35 0.10 22.17 7.21
C PHE A 35 -0.77 22.03 8.48
N ALA A 36 -0.23 21.45 9.55
CA ALA A 36 -1.00 21.20 10.78
C ALA A 36 -1.67 22.46 11.33
N ARG A 37 -0.95 23.60 11.38
CA ARG A 37 -1.49 24.87 11.87
C ARG A 37 -2.55 25.49 10.96
N ALA A 38 -2.56 25.11 9.69
CA ALA A 38 -3.60 25.52 8.75
C ALA A 38 -4.86 24.63 8.84
N GLY A 39 -4.89 23.64 9.74
CA GLY A 39 -6.01 22.72 9.90
C GLY A 39 -6.11 21.67 8.80
N ILE A 40 -5.03 21.48 8.01
CA ILE A 40 -4.99 20.50 6.92
C ILE A 40 -4.28 19.24 7.41
N ARG A 41 -4.96 18.10 7.29
CA ARG A 41 -4.39 16.78 7.55
C ARG A 41 -3.84 16.18 6.26
N VAL A 42 -2.68 15.55 6.35
CA VAL A 42 -2.04 14.88 5.23
C VAL A 42 -1.65 13.46 5.65
N ASN A 43 -2.23 12.48 4.97
CA ASN A 43 -1.99 11.06 5.21
C ASN A 43 -1.71 10.33 3.88
N ALA A 44 -1.22 9.13 3.96
CA ALA A 44 -1.05 8.24 2.81
C ALA A 44 -1.66 6.87 3.07
N ILE A 45 -2.11 6.22 1.99
CA ILE A 45 -2.39 4.79 1.96
C ILE A 45 -1.20 4.12 1.26
N ALA A 46 -0.77 2.98 1.77
CA ALA A 46 0.31 2.17 1.19
C ALA A 46 -0.24 0.81 0.73
N PRO A 47 -0.80 0.71 -0.49
CA PRO A 47 -1.33 -0.52 -1.01
C PRO A 47 -0.23 -1.58 -1.19
N GLY A 48 -0.58 -2.85 -0.93
CA GLY A 48 0.19 -4.01 -1.31
C GLY A 48 -0.10 -4.46 -2.74
N PHE A 49 -0.43 -5.72 -2.91
CA PHE A 49 -0.72 -6.30 -4.22
C PHE A 49 -2.23 -6.47 -4.42
N PHE A 50 -2.74 -5.88 -5.48
CA PHE A 50 -4.16 -5.86 -5.83
C PHE A 50 -4.37 -6.38 -7.25
N VAL A 51 -5.50 -7.09 -7.47
CA VAL A 51 -5.93 -7.43 -8.82
C VAL A 51 -6.54 -6.20 -9.46
N THR A 52 -6.07 -5.87 -10.65
CA THR A 52 -6.60 -4.77 -11.47
C THR A 52 -6.81 -5.28 -12.89
N LYS A 53 -7.66 -4.61 -13.65
CA LYS A 53 -7.85 -4.92 -15.08
C LYS A 53 -6.54 -4.93 -15.87
N GLN A 54 -5.56 -4.15 -15.43
CA GLN A 54 -4.27 -4.03 -16.09
C GLN A 54 -3.36 -5.25 -15.85
N ASN A 55 -3.46 -5.90 -14.68
CA ASN A 55 -2.54 -6.97 -14.29
C ASN A 55 -3.19 -8.36 -14.24
N GLU A 56 -4.50 -8.47 -14.30
CA GLU A 56 -5.25 -9.72 -14.15
C GLU A 56 -4.74 -10.81 -15.11
N GLY A 57 -4.53 -10.48 -16.39
CA GLY A 57 -4.01 -11.39 -17.39
C GLY A 57 -2.54 -11.78 -17.23
N LEU A 58 -1.82 -11.17 -16.26
CA LEU A 58 -0.40 -11.48 -15.97
C LEU A 58 -0.22 -12.28 -14.68
N LEU A 59 -1.32 -12.59 -13.99
CA LEU A 59 -1.27 -13.26 -12.69
C LEU A 59 -1.26 -14.78 -12.79
N TYR A 60 -1.79 -15.32 -13.89
CA TYR A 60 -1.94 -16.74 -14.10
C TYR A 60 -1.43 -17.14 -15.49
N GLU A 61 -0.90 -18.34 -15.59
CA GLU A 61 -0.52 -18.97 -16.85
C GLU A 61 -1.78 -19.46 -17.59
N GLU A 62 -1.65 -19.88 -18.85
CA GLU A 62 -2.78 -20.35 -19.68
C GLU A 62 -3.50 -21.57 -19.07
N ASP A 63 -2.80 -22.38 -18.30
CA ASP A 63 -3.35 -23.55 -17.60
C ASP A 63 -4.02 -23.22 -16.26
N GLY A 64 -4.11 -21.93 -15.89
CA GLY A 64 -4.71 -21.44 -14.64
C GLY A 64 -3.79 -21.52 -13.43
N THR A 65 -2.54 -21.96 -13.58
CA THR A 65 -1.57 -21.93 -12.47
C THR A 65 -1.08 -20.51 -12.22
N PRO A 66 -0.76 -20.15 -10.96
CA PRO A 66 -0.19 -18.85 -10.67
C PRO A 66 1.15 -18.66 -11.37
N ALA A 67 1.31 -17.57 -12.10
CA ALA A 67 2.62 -17.20 -12.65
C ALA A 67 3.68 -17.15 -11.52
N ALA A 68 4.92 -17.43 -11.83
CA ALA A 68 6.00 -17.55 -10.85
C ALA A 68 6.16 -16.31 -9.93
N ARG A 69 5.85 -15.12 -10.44
CA ARG A 69 5.81 -13.91 -9.63
C ARG A 69 4.62 -13.91 -8.69
N THR A 70 3.46 -14.31 -9.16
CA THR A 70 2.21 -14.40 -8.38
C THR A 70 2.39 -15.35 -7.20
N ALA A 71 2.92 -16.56 -7.45
CA ALA A 71 3.18 -17.53 -6.39
C ALA A 71 4.08 -16.95 -5.27
N ARG A 72 5.14 -16.21 -5.63
CA ARG A 72 6.02 -15.56 -4.64
C ARG A 72 5.32 -14.45 -3.86
N VAL A 73 4.49 -13.65 -4.53
CA VAL A 73 3.72 -12.58 -3.86
C VAL A 73 2.73 -13.19 -2.87
N LEU A 74 2.01 -14.23 -3.27
CA LEU A 74 1.04 -14.92 -2.40
C LEU A 74 1.72 -15.57 -1.20
N ALA A 75 2.86 -16.23 -1.40
CA ALA A 75 3.64 -16.83 -0.32
C ALA A 75 4.15 -15.78 0.69
N ALA A 76 4.44 -14.55 0.23
CA ALA A 76 4.89 -13.45 1.08
C ALA A 76 3.74 -12.64 1.70
N THR A 77 2.48 -12.92 1.32
CA THR A 77 1.29 -12.21 1.82
C THR A 77 0.52 -13.13 2.77
N PRO A 78 0.53 -12.89 4.10
CA PRO A 78 -0.10 -13.77 5.09
C PRO A 78 -1.59 -14.06 4.85
N MET A 79 -2.35 -13.12 4.27
CA MET A 79 -3.74 -13.37 3.90
C MET A 79 -3.91 -14.31 2.68
N GLY A 80 -2.82 -14.73 2.03
CA GLY A 80 -2.79 -15.73 0.96
C GLY A 80 -3.52 -15.33 -0.32
N ARG A 81 -3.83 -14.05 -0.52
CA ARG A 81 -4.55 -13.56 -1.68
C ARG A 81 -4.12 -12.13 -2.06
N PHE A 82 -4.45 -11.73 -3.26
CA PHE A 82 -4.44 -10.32 -3.66
C PHE A 82 -5.61 -9.56 -3.03
N GLY A 83 -5.42 -8.26 -2.82
CA GLY A 83 -6.52 -7.37 -2.48
C GLY A 83 -7.39 -7.05 -3.71
N ARG A 84 -8.65 -6.69 -3.47
CA ARG A 84 -9.52 -6.07 -4.46
C ARG A 84 -9.44 -4.55 -4.26
N PRO A 85 -9.42 -3.73 -5.33
CA PRO A 85 -9.33 -2.26 -5.22
C PRO A 85 -10.34 -1.64 -4.26
N GLU A 86 -11.57 -2.21 -4.19
CA GLU A 86 -12.63 -1.74 -3.31
C GLU A 86 -12.28 -1.87 -1.82
N GLU A 87 -11.36 -2.77 -1.46
CA GLU A 87 -10.93 -2.96 -0.07
C GLU A 87 -10.07 -1.80 0.45
N LEU A 88 -9.62 -0.88 -0.43
CA LEU A 88 -8.96 0.37 -0.04
C LEU A 88 -9.96 1.47 0.33
N ASN A 89 -11.22 1.36 -0.09
CA ASN A 89 -12.22 2.41 0.11
C ASN A 89 -12.46 2.69 1.60
N GLY A 90 -12.50 1.65 2.44
CA GLY A 90 -12.68 1.82 3.89
C GLY A 90 -11.58 2.67 4.53
N ALA A 91 -10.33 2.39 4.20
CA ALA A 91 -9.18 3.16 4.67
C ALA A 91 -9.21 4.62 4.17
N LEU A 92 -9.54 4.81 2.88
CA LEU A 92 -9.67 6.14 2.28
C LEU A 92 -10.76 6.95 2.95
N MET A 93 -11.96 6.39 3.07
CA MET A 93 -13.11 7.08 3.68
C MET A 93 -12.88 7.39 5.15
N PHE A 94 -12.23 6.48 5.90
CA PHE A 94 -11.83 6.73 7.27
C PHE A 94 -10.88 7.93 7.36
N LEU A 95 -9.81 7.97 6.57
CA LEU A 95 -8.84 9.07 6.61
C LEU A 95 -9.42 10.41 6.13
N LEU A 96 -10.42 10.40 5.25
CA LEU A 96 -11.11 11.60 4.78
C LEU A 96 -12.14 12.14 5.79
N ASN A 97 -12.66 11.30 6.66
CA ASN A 97 -13.68 11.68 7.62
C ASN A 97 -13.07 12.44 8.80
N ASN A 98 -13.35 13.74 8.90
CA ASN A 98 -12.84 14.58 9.98
C ASN A 98 -13.40 14.22 11.37
N GLN A 99 -14.58 13.64 11.47
CA GLN A 99 -15.13 13.20 12.76
C GLN A 99 -14.42 11.93 13.26
N ALA A 100 -14.10 11.00 12.35
CA ALA A 100 -13.45 9.75 12.70
C ALA A 100 -11.92 9.88 12.81
N ALA A 101 -11.29 10.69 11.98
CA ALA A 101 -9.84 10.81 11.84
C ALA A 101 -9.31 12.25 12.02
N GLY A 102 -10.05 13.13 12.71
CA GLY A 102 -9.69 14.54 12.85
C GLY A 102 -8.36 14.78 13.56
N PHE A 103 -7.88 13.84 14.37
CA PHE A 103 -6.58 13.93 15.06
C PHE A 103 -5.51 13.02 14.43
N ILE A 104 -5.77 12.50 13.23
CA ILE A 104 -4.84 11.62 12.49
C ILE A 104 -4.24 12.39 11.32
N THR A 105 -2.94 12.68 11.40
CA THR A 105 -2.16 13.31 10.32
C THR A 105 -0.74 12.73 10.32
N GLY A 106 -0.10 12.63 9.16
CA GLY A 106 1.23 12.06 8.98
C GLY A 106 1.28 10.53 8.96
N VAL A 107 0.14 9.83 8.97
CA VAL A 107 0.12 8.38 8.93
C VAL A 107 0.32 7.86 7.49
N VAL A 108 1.05 6.77 7.38
CA VAL A 108 1.14 5.94 6.17
C VAL A 108 0.47 4.61 6.51
N LEU A 109 -0.75 4.40 6.04
CA LEU A 109 -1.60 3.27 6.40
C LEU A 109 -1.43 2.12 5.39
N PRO A 110 -0.85 0.97 5.78
CA PRO A 110 -0.71 -0.17 4.90
C PRO A 110 -2.05 -0.87 4.66
N GLY A 111 -2.38 -1.15 3.38
CA GLY A 111 -3.44 -2.05 2.96
C GLY A 111 -2.83 -3.18 2.14
N ALA A 112 -2.21 -4.18 2.78
CA ALA A 112 -1.29 -5.08 2.10
C ALA A 112 -1.42 -6.57 2.50
N GLY A 113 -2.53 -6.97 3.14
CA GLY A 113 -2.76 -8.36 3.50
C GLY A 113 -1.68 -8.97 4.43
N GLY A 114 -0.98 -8.13 5.18
CA GLY A 114 0.12 -8.54 6.06
C GLY A 114 1.51 -8.57 5.41
N PHE A 115 1.64 -8.27 4.11
CA PHE A 115 2.92 -8.32 3.39
C PHE A 115 4.03 -7.52 4.08
N GLY A 116 3.74 -6.31 4.56
CA GLY A 116 4.72 -5.46 5.24
C GLY A 116 5.04 -5.90 6.68
N ALA A 117 4.18 -6.68 7.32
CA ALA A 117 4.31 -7.13 8.70
C ALA A 117 4.98 -8.51 8.83
N ASN A 118 5.04 -9.28 7.74
CA ASN A 118 5.58 -10.63 7.74
C ASN A 118 7.12 -10.59 7.82
N SER A 119 7.69 -11.19 8.86
CA SER A 119 9.15 -11.34 9.04
C SER A 119 9.74 -12.47 8.18
N GLY A 120 8.91 -13.38 7.67
CA GLY A 120 9.33 -14.57 6.93
C GLY A 120 9.64 -15.78 7.83
N VAL A 121 9.47 -15.65 9.14
CA VAL A 121 9.65 -16.73 10.15
C VAL A 121 8.51 -16.72 11.14
#